data_acfddd7976e9b6d9cad2abb7cc888dc8
#
_entry.id   acfddd7976e9b6d9cad2abb7cc888dc8
#
_cell.length_a   1.000
_cell.length_b   1.000
_cell.length_c   1.000
_cell.angle_alpha   90.00
_cell.angle_beta   90.00
_cell.angle_gamma   90.00
#
_symmetry.space_group_name_H-M   'P 1'
#
loop_
_entity.id
_entity.type
_entity.pdbx_description
1 polymer ?
#
loop_
_entity_poly.entity_id
_entity_poly.type
_entity_poly.pdbx_seq_one_letter_code
_entity_poly.pdbx_strand_id
1 'polypeptide(L)'
;MTPHLIAMLALWWALAGCAAAAQFTFGALGDTPYYADEEARFVPLMAELNSNALAFVIHIGDFKSGWSDCSDELYRERREWFALSHHAFIYIPGDNDWADCWRGPAGGYQPVERLSRLRDLFFSQPQSLGQRPIELEQQPRSAAPRPYPEHARWIHQGILFFTINVPGGDNNMSRDRADSRRRARA
;
A
#
# COMPACT_ATOMS: atom_id res chain seq x y z
N MET A 1 -36.73 -4.26 47.18
CA MET A 1 -35.34 -4.09 46.70
C MET A 1 -34.63 -3.29 47.77
N THR A 2 -33.61 -3.89 48.37
CA THR A 2 -32.84 -3.26 49.46
C THR A 2 -31.97 -2.13 48.93
N PRO A 3 -31.73 -1.04 49.67
CA PRO A 3 -30.95 0.13 49.22
C PRO A 3 -29.51 -0.27 48.81
N HIS A 4 -28.99 -1.36 49.30
CA HIS A 4 -27.65 -1.89 48.94
C HIS A 4 -27.59 -2.44 47.50
N LEU A 5 -28.66 -2.96 46.94
CA LEU A 5 -28.71 -3.46 45.57
C LEU A 5 -28.67 -2.31 44.55
N ILE A 6 -29.33 -1.20 44.88
CA ILE A 6 -29.35 0.00 44.00
C ILE A 6 -27.99 0.68 44.00
N ALA A 7 -27.28 0.72 45.15
CA ALA A 7 -25.93 1.28 45.23
C ALA A 7 -24.90 0.45 44.44
N MET A 8 -25.02 -0.87 44.45
CA MET A 8 -24.10 -1.74 43.64
C MET A 8 -24.34 -1.60 42.15
N LEU A 9 -25.58 -1.49 41.69
CA LEU A 9 -25.90 -1.27 40.27
C LEU A 9 -25.41 0.10 39.77
N ALA A 10 -25.51 1.15 40.59
CA ALA A 10 -25.01 2.49 40.26
C ALA A 10 -23.45 2.51 40.17
N LEU A 11 -22.75 1.74 40.98
CA LEU A 11 -21.32 1.66 40.94
C LEU A 11 -20.81 0.92 39.69
N TRP A 12 -21.54 -0.04 39.16
CA TRP A 12 -21.22 -0.71 37.91
C TRP A 12 -21.39 0.18 36.68
N TRP A 13 -22.34 1.09 36.70
CA TRP A 13 -22.56 2.08 35.62
C TRP A 13 -21.48 3.19 35.61
N ALA A 14 -20.96 3.55 36.77
CA ALA A 14 -19.92 4.56 36.89
C ALA A 14 -18.53 4.05 36.37
N LEU A 15 -18.33 2.73 36.29
CA LEU A 15 -17.10 2.10 35.76
C LEU A 15 -17.14 1.82 34.24
N ALA A 16 -18.27 2.08 33.59
CA ALA A 16 -18.33 2.16 32.14
C ALA A 16 -17.68 3.46 31.66
N GLY A 17 -16.42 3.67 32.02
CA GLY A 17 -15.62 4.78 31.53
C GLY A 17 -15.62 4.72 30.00
N CYS A 18 -16.02 5.79 29.35
CA CYS A 18 -15.77 5.98 27.93
C CYS A 18 -14.29 5.70 27.69
N ALA A 19 -13.96 4.54 27.14
CA ALA A 19 -12.64 4.31 26.57
C ALA A 19 -12.48 5.38 25.49
N ALA A 20 -11.72 6.43 25.79
CA ALA A 20 -11.36 7.42 24.77
C ALA A 20 -10.77 6.62 23.60
N ALA A 21 -11.34 6.75 22.42
CA ALA A 21 -10.78 6.12 21.24
C ALA A 21 -9.34 6.62 21.11
N ALA A 22 -8.39 5.69 21.15
CA ALA A 22 -6.99 6.05 21.03
C ALA A 22 -6.80 6.69 19.66
N GLN A 23 -6.32 7.93 19.67
CA GLN A 23 -6.01 8.65 18.43
C GLN A 23 -4.65 8.21 17.92
N PHE A 24 -4.55 8.00 16.61
CA PHE A 24 -3.27 7.78 15.93
C PHE A 24 -3.23 8.56 14.63
N THR A 25 -2.04 8.80 14.15
CA THR A 25 -1.78 9.48 12.87
C THR A 25 -1.05 8.51 11.95
N PHE A 26 -1.35 8.55 10.67
CA PHE A 26 -0.61 7.84 9.64
C PHE A 26 -0.27 8.79 8.50
N GLY A 27 0.80 8.48 7.75
CA GLY A 27 1.18 9.20 6.54
C GLY A 27 0.50 8.60 5.32
N ALA A 28 0.14 9.45 4.36
CA ALA A 28 -0.32 9.03 3.04
C ALA A 28 0.32 9.89 1.96
N LEU A 29 0.86 9.25 0.93
CA LEU A 29 1.44 9.89 -0.25
C LEU A 29 1.16 9.03 -1.47
N GLY A 30 1.36 9.57 -2.65
CA GLY A 30 1.23 8.89 -3.93
C GLY A 30 1.57 9.85 -5.06
N ASP A 31 1.64 9.35 -6.29
CA ASP A 31 1.98 10.16 -7.47
C ASP A 31 3.32 10.88 -7.30
N THR A 32 4.29 10.25 -6.65
CA THR A 32 5.61 10.81 -6.36
C THR A 32 6.64 9.70 -6.10
N PRO A 33 7.92 9.90 -6.54
CA PRO A 33 8.40 11.01 -7.35
C PRO A 33 8.26 10.74 -8.85
N TYR A 34 7.95 11.77 -9.64
CA TYR A 34 7.83 11.68 -11.10
C TYR A 34 9.06 12.19 -11.84
N TYR A 35 9.68 13.25 -11.33
CA TYR A 35 10.75 13.98 -11.99
C TYR A 35 11.96 14.14 -11.08
N ALA A 36 13.10 14.44 -11.66
CA ALA A 36 14.39 14.55 -10.95
C ALA A 36 14.37 15.50 -9.75
N ASP A 37 13.59 16.58 -9.81
CA ASP A 37 13.45 17.51 -8.69
C ASP A 37 12.58 16.95 -7.55
N GLU A 38 11.62 16.09 -7.86
CA GLU A 38 10.84 15.36 -6.86
C GLU A 38 11.68 14.20 -6.29
N GLU A 39 12.44 13.50 -7.12
CA GLU A 39 13.39 12.47 -6.68
C GLU A 39 14.40 13.02 -5.67
N ALA A 40 14.96 14.21 -5.95
CA ALA A 40 15.87 14.88 -5.03
C ALA A 40 15.24 15.26 -3.69
N ARG A 41 13.91 15.42 -3.66
CA ARG A 41 13.14 15.75 -2.45
C ARG A 41 12.56 14.54 -1.73
N PHE A 42 12.56 13.37 -2.34
CA PHE A 42 11.93 12.17 -1.77
C PHE A 42 12.63 11.70 -0.49
N VAL A 43 13.96 11.65 -0.47
CA VAL A 43 14.72 11.28 0.73
C VAL A 43 14.52 12.29 1.86
N PRO A 44 14.58 13.62 1.65
CA PRO A 44 14.14 14.61 2.64
C PRO A 44 12.71 14.43 3.13
N LEU A 45 11.75 14.14 2.26
CA LEU A 45 10.36 13.85 2.64
C LEU A 45 10.27 12.62 3.56
N MET A 46 11.01 11.56 3.25
CA MET A 46 11.07 10.38 4.12
C MET A 46 11.68 10.71 5.49
N ALA A 47 12.69 11.58 5.54
CA ALA A 47 13.26 12.03 6.81
C ALA A 47 12.25 12.85 7.64
N GLU A 48 11.43 13.67 7.00
CA GLU A 48 10.35 14.41 7.67
C GLU A 48 9.27 13.45 8.20
N LEU A 49 8.81 12.49 7.40
CA LEU A 49 7.87 11.46 7.85
C LEU A 49 8.43 10.69 9.04
N ASN A 50 9.71 10.36 9.02
CA ASN A 50 10.39 9.63 10.09
C ASN A 50 10.53 10.44 11.40
N SER A 51 10.47 11.76 11.33
CA SER A 51 10.51 12.65 12.51
C SER A 51 9.16 12.71 13.25
N ASN A 52 8.09 12.21 12.66
CA ASN A 52 6.75 12.22 13.22
C ASN A 52 6.39 10.86 13.82
N ALA A 53 5.51 10.86 14.83
CA ALA A 53 5.00 9.64 15.44
C ALA A 53 3.84 9.07 14.60
N LEU A 54 4.16 8.34 13.54
CA LEU A 54 3.17 7.73 12.66
C LEU A 54 3.00 6.25 12.99
N ALA A 55 1.75 5.77 12.90
CA ALA A 55 1.44 4.35 13.02
C ALA A 55 1.98 3.56 11.82
N PHE A 56 1.84 4.11 10.63
CA PHE A 56 2.33 3.57 9.36
C PHE A 56 2.32 4.69 8.31
N VAL A 57 2.92 4.41 7.15
CA VAL A 57 2.86 5.25 5.95
C VAL A 57 2.27 4.43 4.81
N ILE A 58 1.39 5.03 4.02
CA ILE A 58 0.80 4.42 2.82
C ILE A 58 1.26 5.20 1.59
N HIS A 59 1.75 4.49 0.58
CA HIS A 59 1.97 5.02 -0.76
C HIS A 59 0.94 4.41 -1.71
N ILE A 60 0.09 5.25 -2.29
CA ILE A 60 -1.06 4.84 -3.10
C ILE A 60 -0.73 4.65 -4.59
N GLY A 61 0.53 4.39 -4.90
CA GLY A 61 0.98 4.08 -6.25
C GLY A 61 1.60 5.26 -6.98
N ASP A 62 2.00 4.97 -8.21
CA ASP A 62 2.65 5.90 -9.11
C ASP A 62 3.95 6.48 -8.53
N PHE A 63 4.90 5.59 -8.19
CA PHE A 63 6.23 5.95 -7.71
C PHE A 63 7.17 6.42 -8.84
N LYS A 64 6.67 6.56 -10.04
CA LYS A 64 7.32 7.07 -11.22
C LYS A 64 6.31 7.65 -12.19
N SER A 65 6.75 8.52 -13.09
CA SER A 65 5.88 9.03 -14.15
C SER A 65 5.53 7.93 -15.16
N GLY A 66 4.40 8.05 -15.84
CA GLY A 66 3.99 7.15 -16.91
C GLY A 66 4.92 7.17 -18.15
N TRP A 67 5.94 8.03 -18.13
CA TRP A 67 6.96 8.16 -19.18
C TRP A 67 8.37 7.77 -18.72
N SER A 68 8.57 7.52 -17.42
CA SER A 68 9.82 7.00 -16.89
C SER A 68 9.97 5.51 -17.17
N ASP A 69 11.20 5.04 -17.35
CA ASP A 69 11.50 3.64 -17.63
C ASP A 69 10.96 2.72 -16.51
N CYS A 70 10.44 1.56 -16.89
CA CYS A 70 9.99 0.52 -15.97
C CYS A 70 11.08 -0.55 -15.73
N SER A 71 12.36 -0.12 -15.68
CA SER A 71 13.47 -1.06 -15.49
C SER A 71 13.47 -1.70 -14.10
N ASP A 72 14.12 -2.84 -14.01
CA ASP A 72 14.36 -3.52 -12.73
C ASP A 72 15.21 -2.67 -11.78
N GLU A 73 16.10 -1.85 -12.33
CA GLU A 73 16.95 -0.92 -11.59
C GLU A 73 16.11 0.11 -10.86
N LEU A 74 15.19 0.77 -11.58
CA LEU A 74 14.28 1.75 -10.99
C LEU A 74 13.40 1.12 -9.91
N TYR A 75 12.87 -0.08 -10.15
CA TYR A 75 12.04 -0.77 -9.15
C TYR A 75 12.82 -1.09 -7.86
N ARG A 76 14.09 -1.54 -7.99
CA ARG A 76 14.94 -1.79 -6.82
C ARG A 76 15.24 -0.49 -6.07
N GLU A 77 15.57 0.57 -6.78
CA GLU A 77 15.79 1.90 -6.19
C GLU A 77 14.56 2.39 -5.41
N ARG A 78 13.38 2.33 -5.98
CA ARG A 78 12.15 2.75 -5.28
C ARG A 78 11.88 1.88 -4.04
N ARG A 79 12.13 0.60 -4.15
CA ARG A 79 12.02 -0.29 -2.98
C ARG A 79 13.02 0.08 -1.87
N GLU A 80 14.23 0.44 -2.23
CA GLU A 80 15.25 0.92 -1.28
C GLU A 80 14.81 2.23 -0.62
N TRP A 81 14.23 3.16 -1.37
CA TRP A 81 13.68 4.40 -0.81
C TRP A 81 12.52 4.14 0.16
N PHE A 82 11.64 3.23 -0.14
CA PHE A 82 10.56 2.85 0.78
C PHE A 82 11.09 2.19 2.06
N ALA A 83 12.21 1.49 1.97
CA ALA A 83 12.90 0.91 3.12
C ALA A 83 13.57 1.95 4.04
N LEU A 84 13.70 3.22 3.61
CA LEU A 84 14.15 4.31 4.48
C LEU A 84 13.11 4.71 5.54
N SER A 85 11.85 4.33 5.37
CA SER A 85 10.82 4.61 6.36
C SER A 85 11.12 3.91 7.68
N HIS A 86 11.14 4.67 8.77
CA HIS A 86 11.21 4.11 10.12
C HIS A 86 9.90 3.41 10.53
N HIS A 87 8.80 3.72 9.85
CA HIS A 87 7.46 3.17 10.08
C HIS A 87 7.20 1.98 9.16
N ALA A 88 6.17 1.22 9.45
CA ALA A 88 5.59 0.29 8.47
C ALA A 88 5.20 1.08 7.21
N PHE A 89 5.64 0.63 6.04
CA PHE A 89 5.39 1.31 4.77
C PHE A 89 4.57 0.38 3.87
N ILE A 90 3.32 0.75 3.65
CA ILE A 90 2.37 0.00 2.84
C ILE A 90 2.36 0.61 1.43
N TYR A 91 2.62 -0.20 0.43
CA TYR A 91 2.62 0.24 -0.96
C TYR A 91 1.46 -0.43 -1.71
N ILE A 92 0.82 0.33 -2.60
CA ILE A 92 -0.22 -0.12 -3.52
C ILE A 92 0.21 0.31 -4.92
N PRO A 93 0.31 -0.57 -5.92
CA PRO A 93 0.72 -0.17 -7.26
C PRO A 93 -0.29 0.75 -7.95
N GLY A 94 0.20 1.79 -8.62
CA GLY A 94 -0.56 2.58 -9.57
C GLY A 94 -0.43 2.06 -11.01
N ASP A 95 -1.04 2.74 -11.97
CA ASP A 95 -0.96 2.34 -13.38
C ASP A 95 0.40 2.67 -14.01
N ASN A 96 1.04 3.77 -13.61
CA ASN A 96 2.38 4.11 -14.07
C ASN A 96 3.43 3.07 -13.67
N ASP A 97 3.19 2.36 -12.58
CA ASP A 97 4.16 1.41 -12.03
C ASP A 97 4.24 0.12 -12.86
N TRP A 98 3.21 -0.20 -13.66
CA TRP A 98 3.18 -1.44 -14.44
C TRP A 98 2.32 -1.36 -15.71
N ALA A 99 1.09 -0.85 -15.63
CA ALA A 99 0.13 -0.87 -16.72
C ALA A 99 0.60 -0.04 -17.91
N ASP A 100 1.24 1.08 -17.64
CA ASP A 100 1.76 2.04 -18.63
C ASP A 100 3.14 1.71 -19.17
N CYS A 101 3.78 0.67 -18.67
CA CYS A 101 5.12 0.25 -19.08
C CYS A 101 5.21 -0.19 -20.55
N TRP A 102 4.08 -0.39 -21.23
CA TRP A 102 4.04 -0.66 -22.68
C TRP A 102 4.40 0.55 -23.54
N ARG A 103 4.34 1.76 -22.98
CA ARG A 103 4.70 2.99 -23.70
C ARG A 103 6.18 2.97 -24.07
N GLY A 104 6.52 3.43 -25.28
CA GLY A 104 7.90 3.45 -25.77
C GLY A 104 8.88 4.11 -24.80
N PRO A 105 8.62 5.34 -24.31
CA PRO A 105 9.49 6.01 -23.33
C PRO A 105 9.58 5.27 -21.99
N ALA A 106 8.57 4.49 -21.63
CA ALA A 106 8.59 3.66 -20.41
C ALA A 106 9.28 2.29 -20.62
N GLY A 107 9.92 2.09 -21.77
CA GLY A 107 10.71 0.90 -22.09
C GLY A 107 9.98 -0.13 -22.95
N GLY A 108 8.69 0.02 -23.22
CA GLY A 108 7.91 -0.89 -24.09
C GLY A 108 7.73 -2.30 -23.53
N TYR A 109 7.71 -2.44 -22.22
CA TYR A 109 7.58 -3.72 -21.52
C TYR A 109 6.15 -4.28 -21.61
N GLN A 110 6.02 -5.57 -21.36
CA GLN A 110 4.71 -6.20 -21.19
C GLN A 110 4.14 -5.86 -19.81
N PRO A 111 2.98 -5.18 -19.70
CA PRO A 111 2.43 -4.73 -18.41
C PRO A 111 2.28 -5.84 -17.37
N VAL A 112 1.76 -7.00 -17.78
CA VAL A 112 1.54 -8.12 -16.87
C VAL A 112 2.86 -8.71 -16.36
N GLU A 113 3.89 -8.71 -17.17
CA GLU A 113 5.24 -9.12 -16.76
C GLU A 113 5.80 -8.11 -15.72
N ARG A 114 5.62 -6.81 -15.95
CA ARG A 114 6.01 -5.79 -14.98
C ARG A 114 5.25 -5.89 -13.66
N LEU A 115 3.95 -6.19 -13.70
CA LEU A 115 3.17 -6.48 -12.49
C LEU A 115 3.71 -7.69 -11.73
N SER A 116 4.07 -8.76 -12.46
CA SER A 116 4.72 -9.93 -11.83
C SER A 116 6.02 -9.53 -11.14
N ARG A 117 6.84 -8.71 -11.81
CA ARG A 117 8.09 -8.22 -11.26
C ARG A 117 7.91 -7.35 -10.01
N LEU A 118 6.91 -6.47 -10.02
CA LEU A 118 6.52 -5.71 -8.82
C LEU A 118 6.14 -6.64 -7.67
N ARG A 119 5.32 -7.65 -7.94
CA ARG A 119 4.90 -8.62 -6.93
C ARG A 119 6.07 -9.36 -6.30
N ASP A 120 7.05 -9.75 -7.10
CA ASP A 120 8.27 -10.41 -6.60
C ASP A 120 9.12 -9.49 -5.71
N LEU A 121 9.19 -8.21 -6.05
CA LEU A 121 10.03 -7.25 -5.32
C LEU A 121 9.35 -6.69 -4.07
N PHE A 122 8.08 -6.31 -4.16
CA PHE A 122 7.41 -5.54 -3.12
C PHE A 122 6.45 -6.38 -2.25
N PHE A 123 5.98 -7.53 -2.73
CA PHE A 123 4.94 -8.33 -2.10
C PHE A 123 5.34 -9.80 -1.89
N SER A 124 6.63 -10.10 -1.88
CA SER A 124 7.15 -11.46 -1.68
C SER A 124 6.88 -12.03 -0.28
N GLN A 125 6.66 -11.17 0.69
CA GLN A 125 6.38 -11.55 2.08
C GLN A 125 5.05 -10.91 2.53
N PRO A 126 4.30 -11.57 3.44
CA PRO A 126 3.03 -11.04 3.97
C PRO A 126 3.27 -9.97 5.05
N GLN A 127 4.05 -8.96 4.71
CA GLN A 127 4.39 -7.86 5.62
C GLN A 127 4.58 -6.56 4.83
N SER A 128 4.45 -5.44 5.51
CA SER A 128 4.78 -4.12 4.97
C SER A 128 6.29 -3.97 4.72
N LEU A 129 6.65 -2.96 3.95
CA LEU A 129 8.01 -2.47 3.84
C LEU A 129 8.35 -1.59 5.05
N GLY A 130 9.52 -0.92 5.00
CA GLY A 130 10.00 -0.06 6.07
C GLY A 130 10.80 -0.83 7.13
N GLN A 131 11.36 -0.08 8.09
CA GLN A 131 12.27 -0.64 9.11
C GLN A 131 11.53 -1.31 10.27
N ARG A 132 10.25 -0.98 10.48
CA ARG A 132 9.37 -1.59 11.49
C ARG A 132 8.15 -2.19 10.79
N PRO A 133 8.33 -3.29 10.03
CA PRO A 133 7.25 -3.87 9.28
C PRO A 133 6.14 -4.41 10.20
N ILE A 134 4.92 -4.37 9.70
CA ILE A 134 3.77 -5.05 10.30
C ILE A 134 3.33 -6.21 9.43
N GLU A 135 2.72 -7.20 10.03
CA GLU A 135 2.09 -8.30 9.28
C GLU A 135 0.89 -7.79 8.49
N LEU A 136 0.79 -8.24 7.25
CA LEU A 136 -0.32 -7.95 6.35
C LEU A 136 -0.96 -9.29 5.94
N GLU A 137 -2.25 -9.41 6.15
CA GLU A 137 -2.99 -10.55 5.61
C GLU A 137 -3.23 -10.30 4.12
N GLN A 138 -2.35 -10.85 3.29
CA GLN A 138 -2.45 -10.78 1.83
C GLN A 138 -3.54 -11.70 1.31
N GLN A 139 -4.10 -11.41 0.14
CA GLN A 139 -4.96 -12.37 -0.55
C GLN A 139 -4.18 -13.66 -0.80
N PRO A 140 -4.70 -14.83 -0.34
CA PRO A 140 -3.97 -16.08 -0.43
C PRO A 140 -3.59 -16.42 -1.89
N ARG A 141 -2.34 -16.83 -2.10
CA ARG A 141 -1.86 -17.29 -3.42
C ARG A 141 -2.62 -18.51 -3.94
N SER A 142 -3.26 -19.26 -3.04
CA SER A 142 -4.13 -20.40 -3.36
C SER A 142 -5.57 -20.02 -3.67
N ALA A 143 -5.99 -18.78 -3.45
CA ALA A 143 -7.32 -18.31 -3.83
C ALA A 143 -7.42 -18.29 -5.36
N ALA A 144 -8.17 -19.25 -5.90
CA ALA A 144 -8.38 -19.43 -7.33
C ALA A 144 -8.88 -18.13 -8.00
N PRO A 145 -8.62 -17.93 -9.25
CA PRO A 145 -7.56 -18.40 -10.12
C PRO A 145 -6.34 -17.47 -10.14
N ARG A 146 -6.25 -16.44 -9.24
CA ARG A 146 -5.22 -15.41 -9.27
C ARG A 146 -4.92 -14.85 -7.90
N PRO A 147 -3.67 -14.94 -7.45
CA PRO A 147 -3.24 -14.23 -6.27
C PRO A 147 -3.02 -12.75 -6.60
N TYR A 148 -3.57 -11.89 -5.76
CA TYR A 148 -3.29 -10.46 -5.76
C TYR A 148 -2.59 -10.11 -4.42
N PRO A 149 -1.29 -10.36 -4.28
CA PRO A 149 -0.59 -10.13 -3.02
C PRO A 149 -0.56 -8.66 -2.60
N GLU A 150 -0.77 -7.74 -3.54
CA GLU A 150 -0.96 -6.31 -3.30
C GLU A 150 -2.31 -6.00 -2.64
N HIS A 151 -3.28 -6.92 -2.69
CA HIS A 151 -4.51 -6.83 -1.91
C HIS A 151 -4.24 -7.40 -0.52
N ALA A 152 -4.16 -6.54 0.46
CA ALA A 152 -3.83 -6.90 1.82
C ALA A 152 -4.76 -6.19 2.81
N ARG A 153 -4.82 -6.72 4.03
CA ARG A 153 -5.55 -6.07 5.13
C ARG A 153 -4.76 -6.19 6.43
N TRP A 154 -5.02 -5.26 7.33
CA TRP A 154 -4.48 -5.26 8.68
C TRP A 154 -5.44 -4.54 9.63
N ILE A 155 -5.25 -4.75 10.91
CA ILE A 155 -5.99 -4.04 11.94
C ILE A 155 -5.03 -3.17 12.74
N HIS A 156 -5.38 -1.91 12.92
CA HIS A 156 -4.67 -1.01 13.82
C HIS A 156 -5.66 -0.34 14.76
N GLN A 157 -5.46 -0.50 16.07
CA GLN A 157 -6.34 0.03 17.13
C GLN A 157 -7.84 -0.26 16.88
N GLY A 158 -8.18 -1.46 16.42
CA GLY A 158 -9.55 -1.88 16.17
C GLY A 158 -10.15 -1.41 14.85
N ILE A 159 -9.42 -0.64 14.05
CA ILE A 159 -9.82 -0.20 12.70
C ILE A 159 -9.24 -1.17 11.68
N LEU A 160 -10.10 -1.68 10.81
CA LEU A 160 -9.70 -2.51 9.68
C LEU A 160 -9.28 -1.62 8.50
N PHE A 161 -8.07 -1.83 8.03
CA PHE A 161 -7.53 -1.25 6.80
C PHE A 161 -7.39 -2.35 5.75
N PHE A 162 -7.56 -1.98 4.49
CA PHE A 162 -7.29 -2.88 3.37
C PHE A 162 -6.82 -2.10 2.14
N THR A 163 -6.04 -2.76 1.29
CA THR A 163 -5.55 -2.25 0.02
C THR A 163 -6.28 -2.89 -1.14
N ILE A 164 -6.62 -2.10 -2.16
CA ILE A 164 -7.19 -2.57 -3.42
C ILE A 164 -6.42 -1.90 -4.54
N ASN A 165 -5.83 -2.69 -5.44
CA ASN A 165 -5.21 -2.20 -6.65
C ASN A 165 -6.27 -2.15 -7.77
N VAL A 166 -6.74 -0.95 -8.08
CA VAL A 166 -7.61 -0.65 -9.23
C VAL A 166 -6.93 0.45 -10.04
N PRO A 167 -6.00 0.09 -10.94
CA PRO A 167 -5.22 1.07 -11.67
C PRO A 167 -6.09 1.89 -12.64
N GLY A 168 -5.59 3.06 -13.02
CA GLY A 168 -6.14 3.89 -14.07
C GLY A 168 -6.25 3.19 -15.42
N GLY A 169 -6.62 3.91 -16.46
CA GLY A 169 -6.73 3.33 -17.78
C GLY A 169 -7.78 2.22 -17.90
N ASP A 170 -8.96 2.43 -17.32
CA ASP A 170 -10.08 1.48 -17.35
C ASP A 170 -9.73 0.14 -16.68
N ASN A 171 -9.08 0.22 -15.52
CA ASN A 171 -8.54 -0.93 -14.79
C ASN A 171 -7.60 -1.79 -15.66
N ASN A 172 -6.77 -1.13 -16.44
CA ASN A 172 -5.89 -1.76 -17.44
C ASN A 172 -6.63 -2.65 -18.45
N MET A 173 -7.90 -2.41 -18.68
CA MET A 173 -8.63 -3.07 -19.73
C MET A 173 -8.12 -2.62 -21.09
N SER A 174 -7.63 -3.54 -21.89
CA SER A 174 -7.19 -3.24 -23.24
C SER A 174 -8.36 -2.82 -24.12
N ARG A 175 -8.12 -1.88 -25.02
CA ARG A 175 -9.05 -1.54 -26.10
C ARG A 175 -9.19 -2.67 -27.11
N ASP A 176 -8.23 -3.60 -27.13
CA ASP A 176 -8.28 -4.82 -27.91
C ASP A 176 -8.77 -5.99 -27.05
N ARG A 177 -9.85 -6.66 -27.51
CA ARG A 177 -10.44 -7.82 -26.83
C ARG A 177 -9.45 -8.99 -26.64
N ALA A 178 -8.47 -9.14 -27.54
CA ALA A 178 -7.47 -10.20 -27.44
C ALA A 178 -6.49 -9.94 -26.30
N ASP A 179 -6.07 -8.70 -26.10
CA ASP A 179 -5.18 -8.29 -25.01
C ASP A 179 -5.92 -8.27 -23.68
N SER A 180 -7.18 -7.83 -23.65
CA SER A 180 -8.05 -7.90 -22.47
C SER A 180 -8.16 -9.32 -21.92
N ARG A 181 -8.27 -10.33 -22.80
CA ARG A 181 -8.32 -11.75 -22.39
C ARG A 181 -7.00 -12.23 -21.79
N ARG A 182 -5.85 -11.74 -22.26
CA ARG A 182 -4.53 -12.08 -21.70
C ARG A 182 -4.36 -11.46 -20.32
N ARG A 183 -4.71 -10.20 -20.18
CA ARG A 183 -4.67 -9.48 -18.89
C ARG A 183 -5.65 -10.06 -17.87
N ALA A 184 -6.84 -10.44 -18.37
CA ALA A 184 -7.80 -11.17 -17.56
C ALA A 184 -7.31 -12.57 -17.16
N ARG A 185 -6.20 -13.10 -17.64
CA ARG A 185 -5.62 -14.41 -17.30
C ARG A 185 -4.29 -14.34 -16.53
N ALA A 186 -3.76 -13.16 -16.31
CA ALA A 186 -2.57 -12.91 -15.50
C ALA A 186 -2.94 -12.61 -14.06
#